data_9fdb82fa66dace4b5b8907dd40dd69d2
#
_entry.id   9fdb82fa66dace4b5b8907dd40dd69d2
#
_cell.length_a   1.000
_cell.length_b   1.000
_cell.length_c   1.000
_cell.angle_alpha   90.00
_cell.angle_beta   90.00
_cell.angle_gamma   90.00
#
_symmetry.space_group_name_H-M   'P 1'
#
loop_
_entity.id
_entity.type
_entity.pdbx_description
1 polymer ?
#
loop_
_entity_poly.entity_id
_entity_poly.type
_entity_poly.pdbx_seq_one_letter_code
_entity_poly.pdbx_strand_id
1 'polypeptide(L)' 'MSESDPNHEIVVARLMRQLHGFAQGLGLDRETTRGIVDRVIADMPLAPDDDRLARARNWMLIASA' A
#
# COMPACT_ATOMS: atom_id res chain seq x y z
N MET A 1 0.11 21.80 7.42
CA MET A 1 -0.45 20.93 7.96
C MET A 1 -1.06 20.00 7.20
N SER A 2 -0.87 18.94 7.25
CA SER A 2 -1.44 18.08 6.48
C SER A 2 -2.56 17.53 7.14
N GLU A 3 -3.64 17.60 6.57
CA GLU A 3 -4.67 16.98 7.06
C GLU A 3 -4.80 15.69 6.57
N SER A 4 -5.16 14.75 7.30
CA SER A 4 -5.47 13.44 6.85
C SER A 4 -6.71 13.52 6.04
N ASP A 5 -6.62 13.18 4.80
CA ASP A 5 -7.77 13.08 3.94
C ASP A 5 -8.51 11.80 4.34
N PRO A 6 -9.77 11.88 4.80
CA PRO A 6 -10.49 10.66 5.17
C PRO A 6 -10.58 9.63 4.06
N ASN A 7 -10.70 10.09 2.80
CA ASN A 7 -10.75 9.15 1.69
C ASN A 7 -9.43 8.44 1.51
N HIS A 8 -8.33 9.16 1.72
CA HIS A 8 -7.01 8.55 1.61
C HIS A 8 -6.84 7.46 2.67
N GLU A 9 -7.26 7.74 3.91
CA GLU A 9 -7.12 6.76 4.98
C GLU A 9 -7.98 5.53 4.73
N ILE A 10 -9.17 5.71 4.16
CA ILE A 10 -10.03 4.58 3.83
C ILE A 10 -9.38 3.70 2.77
N VAL A 11 -8.80 4.31 1.75
CA VAL A 11 -8.13 3.57 0.69
C VAL A 11 -6.91 2.84 1.25
N VAL A 12 -6.11 3.52 2.07
CA VAL A 12 -4.95 2.90 2.69
C VAL A 12 -5.38 1.67 3.49
N ALA A 13 -6.40 1.80 4.32
CA ALA A 13 -6.86 0.68 5.15
C ALA A 13 -7.33 -0.48 4.29
N ARG A 14 -8.04 -0.18 3.20
CA ARG A 14 -8.54 -1.23 2.32
C ARG A 14 -7.40 -1.99 1.66
N LEU A 15 -6.42 -1.26 1.14
CA LEU A 15 -5.28 -1.90 0.49
C LEU A 15 -4.41 -2.65 1.50
N MET A 16 -4.23 -2.07 2.68
CA MET A 16 -3.45 -2.74 3.74
C MET A 16 -4.08 -4.07 4.11
N ARG A 17 -5.40 -4.11 4.22
CA ARG A 17 -6.09 -5.34 4.56
C ARG A 17 -5.86 -6.40 3.50
N GLN A 18 -5.93 -6.02 2.24
CA GLN A 18 -5.73 -6.97 1.16
C GLN A 18 -4.30 -7.44 1.04
N LEU A 19 -3.34 -6.62 1.46
CA LEU A 19 -1.93 -6.97 1.35
C LEU A 19 -1.36 -7.61 2.61
N HIS A 20 -2.17 -7.72 3.67
CA HIS A 20 -1.70 -8.20 4.96
C HIS A 20 -1.02 -9.57 4.86
N GLY A 21 -1.69 -10.54 4.22
CA GLY A 21 -1.12 -11.87 4.09
C GLY A 21 0.13 -11.89 3.24
N PHE A 22 0.14 -11.10 2.18
CA PHE A 22 1.29 -11.02 1.31
C PHE A 22 2.49 -10.43 2.05
N ALA A 23 2.26 -9.37 2.82
CA ALA A 23 3.31 -8.72 3.59
C ALA A 23 3.87 -9.69 4.64
N GLN A 24 2.99 -10.43 5.31
CA GLN A 24 3.44 -11.40 6.31
C GLN A 24 4.30 -12.48 5.67
N GLY A 25 3.92 -12.95 4.49
CA GLY A 25 4.69 -13.95 3.80
C GLY A 25 6.08 -13.48 3.41
N LEU A 26 6.24 -12.17 3.21
CA LEU A 26 7.53 -11.60 2.86
C LEU A 26 8.32 -11.12 4.07
N GLY A 27 7.74 -11.17 5.25
CA GLY A 27 8.42 -10.69 6.45
C GLY A 27 8.48 -9.18 6.57
N LEU A 28 7.60 -8.47 5.88
CA LEU A 28 7.57 -7.01 5.95
C LEU A 28 6.69 -6.56 7.09
N ASP A 29 7.14 -5.54 7.82
CA ASP A 29 6.34 -5.03 8.91
C ASP A 29 5.26 -4.09 8.37
N ARG A 30 4.36 -3.73 9.27
CA ARG A 30 3.20 -2.91 8.88
C ARG A 30 3.61 -1.53 8.41
N GLU A 31 4.61 -0.95 9.07
CA GLU A 31 5.03 0.39 8.74
C GLU A 31 5.64 0.46 7.36
N THR A 32 6.48 -0.50 7.02
CA THR A 32 7.07 -0.56 5.69
C THR A 32 5.99 -0.74 4.63
N THR A 33 5.04 -1.64 4.89
CA THR A 33 3.96 -1.88 3.96
C THR A 33 3.11 -0.64 3.76
N ARG A 34 2.81 0.07 4.85
CA ARG A 34 2.02 1.28 4.74
C ARG A 34 2.74 2.35 3.93
N GLY A 35 4.03 2.49 4.12
CA GLY A 35 4.80 3.45 3.33
C GLY A 35 4.72 3.17 1.84
N ILE A 36 4.77 1.88 1.48
CA ILE A 36 4.64 1.48 0.09
C ILE A 36 3.24 1.79 -0.43
N VAL A 37 2.22 1.48 0.35
CA VAL A 37 0.85 1.75 -0.06
C VAL A 37 0.62 3.25 -0.24
N ASP A 38 1.10 4.07 0.69
CA ASP A 38 0.97 5.52 0.57
C ASP A 38 1.61 6.02 -0.71
N ARG A 39 2.79 5.52 -1.04
CA ARG A 39 3.50 5.94 -2.23
C ARG A 39 2.78 5.51 -3.49
N VAL A 40 2.25 4.29 -3.49
CA VAL A 40 1.52 3.79 -4.65
C VAL A 40 0.28 4.64 -4.89
N ILE A 41 -0.45 4.99 -3.84
CA ILE A 41 -1.64 5.82 -3.99
C ILE A 41 -1.25 7.20 -4.54
N ALA A 42 -0.16 7.76 -4.05
CA ALA A 42 0.29 9.07 -4.52
C ALA A 42 0.70 9.03 -5.98
N ASP A 43 1.33 7.93 -6.40
CA ASP A 43 1.78 7.80 -7.78
C ASP A 43 0.63 7.43 -8.73
N MET A 44 -0.41 6.80 -8.21
CA MET A 44 -1.49 6.29 -9.04
C MET A 44 -2.85 6.73 -8.48
N PRO A 45 -3.09 8.05 -8.40
CA PRO A 45 -4.29 8.53 -7.72
C PRO A 45 -5.59 8.19 -8.40
N LEU A 46 -5.56 7.98 -9.72
CA LEU A 46 -6.77 7.69 -10.48
C LEU A 46 -6.87 6.23 -10.89
N ALA A 47 -5.92 5.41 -10.48
CA ALA A 47 -5.94 4.01 -10.89
C ALA A 47 -6.89 3.20 -10.02
N PRO A 48 -7.45 2.12 -10.55
CA PRO A 48 -8.27 1.25 -9.72
C PRO A 48 -7.42 0.48 -8.73
N ASP A 49 -8.07 -0.07 -7.71
CA ASP A 49 -7.38 -0.78 -6.66
C ASP A 49 -6.56 -1.95 -7.20
N ASP A 50 -7.05 -2.65 -8.21
CA ASP A 50 -6.32 -3.79 -8.75
C ASP A 50 -4.94 -3.38 -9.25
N ASP A 51 -4.85 -2.24 -9.93
CA ASP A 51 -3.57 -1.76 -10.42
C ASP A 51 -2.68 -1.30 -9.27
N ARG A 52 -3.28 -0.65 -8.28
CA ARG A 52 -2.53 -0.23 -7.10
C ARG A 52 -1.97 -1.42 -6.34
N LEU A 53 -2.78 -2.47 -6.19
CA LEU A 53 -2.32 -3.66 -5.49
C LEU A 53 -1.19 -4.35 -6.23
N ALA A 54 -1.28 -4.42 -7.55
CA ALA A 54 -0.22 -5.03 -8.35
C ALA A 54 1.09 -4.26 -8.18
N ARG A 55 1.02 -2.93 -8.23
CA ARG A 55 2.21 -2.11 -8.07
C ARG A 55 2.78 -2.26 -6.66
N ALA A 56 1.90 -2.29 -5.66
CA ALA A 56 2.33 -2.41 -4.27
C ALA A 56 3.03 -3.74 -4.05
N ARG A 57 2.47 -4.82 -4.58
CA ARG A 57 3.11 -6.14 -4.42
C ARG A 57 4.49 -6.17 -5.06
N ASN A 58 4.63 -5.55 -6.22
CA ASN A 58 5.93 -5.49 -6.87
C ASN A 58 6.96 -4.75 -6.00
N TRP A 59 6.57 -3.62 -5.43
CA TRP A 59 7.48 -2.87 -4.57
C TRP A 59 7.79 -3.62 -3.28
N MET A 60 6.80 -4.36 -2.76
CA MET A 60 7.02 -5.14 -1.56
C MET A 60 8.04 -6.25 -1.81
N LEU A 61 7.98 -6.88 -2.99
CA LEU A 61 8.98 -7.88 -3.34
C LEU A 61 10.37 -7.27 -3.41
N ILE A 62 10.48 -6.09 -3.98
CA ILE A 62 11.76 -5.40 -4.05
C ILE A 62 12.26 -5.07 -2.65
N ALA A 63 11.37 -4.59 -1.79
CA ALA A 63 11.75 -4.20 -0.44
C ALA A 63 12.18 -5.38 0.40
N SER A 64 11.66 -6.58 0.11
CA SER A 64 12.00 -7.77 0.88
C SER A 64 13.24 -8.49 0.37
N ALA A 65 13.76 -8.06 -0.74
CA ALA A 65 14.92 -8.72 -1.36
C ALA A 65 16.21 -8.47 -0.59
#